data_dd13708febeb6810d5f0b5d84aac9216
#
_entry.id   dd13708febeb6810d5f0b5d84aac9216
#
_cell.length_a   1.000
_cell.length_b   1.000
_cell.length_c   1.000
_cell.angle_alpha   90.00
_cell.angle_beta   90.00
_cell.angle_gamma   90.00
#
_symmetry.space_group_name_H-M   'P 1'
#
loop_
_entity.id
_entity.type
_entity.pdbx_description
1 polymer ?
#
loop_
_entity_poly.entity_id
_entity_poly.type
_entity_poly.pdbx_seq_one_letter_code
_entity_poly.pdbx_strand_id
1 'polypeptide(L)'
;TVLVNPFPIFPQHLTIPAVEHKDQLIRNRFVHMLELAERLSGFVLFYNGPKCGASAPDHAHFQAGNKGFLPLESEWRRAAGEPFYSKEGTALYALKEYPAPMLVLTSDSMEKAAGLFDQIYTLLDKGVEVEPMMNLLAWYEDGQWVVCIIPRTLHRPACYFAEGEENLLISPASVDLGGVFITPLEKDFEKITSQDIRNILQEVCLTGSGLNELVNELNQVLLSEA
;
A
#
# COMPACT_ATOMS: atom_id res chain seq x y z
N THR A 1 -13.73 3.01 -16.52
CA THR A 1 -14.12 1.66 -16.95
C THR A 1 -13.68 0.66 -15.88
N VAL A 2 -14.47 -0.39 -15.65
CA VAL A 2 -14.10 -1.51 -14.75
C VAL A 2 -13.94 -2.75 -15.65
N LEU A 3 -12.78 -3.38 -15.55
CA LEU A 3 -12.40 -4.56 -16.35
C LEU A 3 -12.12 -5.74 -15.42
N VAL A 4 -12.40 -6.94 -15.88
CA VAL A 4 -11.93 -8.16 -15.22
C VAL A 4 -10.43 -8.31 -15.48
N ASN A 5 -9.64 -8.55 -14.43
CA ASN A 5 -8.21 -8.78 -14.59
C ASN A 5 -7.98 -10.13 -15.28
N PRO A 6 -7.20 -10.18 -16.38
CA PRO A 6 -6.94 -11.42 -17.11
C PRO A 6 -6.04 -12.42 -16.37
N PHE A 7 -5.32 -11.96 -15.34
CA PHE A 7 -4.45 -12.78 -14.49
C PHE A 7 -4.86 -12.62 -13.02
N PRO A 8 -6.02 -13.21 -12.62
CA PRO A 8 -6.58 -12.94 -11.31
C PRO A 8 -5.77 -13.59 -10.19
N ILE A 9 -5.51 -12.82 -9.13
CA ILE A 9 -4.98 -13.30 -7.85
C ILE A 9 -6.15 -13.58 -6.89
N PHE A 10 -7.17 -12.72 -6.92
CA PHE A 10 -8.38 -12.82 -6.10
C PHE A 10 -9.45 -13.63 -6.85
N PRO A 11 -10.42 -14.23 -6.15
CA PRO A 11 -11.59 -14.87 -6.78
C PRO A 11 -12.33 -13.94 -7.76
N GLN A 12 -12.42 -12.66 -7.41
CA GLN A 12 -12.82 -11.58 -8.30
C GLN A 12 -11.74 -10.51 -8.27
N HIS A 13 -11.09 -10.29 -9.39
CA HIS A 13 -9.98 -9.35 -9.52
C HIS A 13 -10.30 -8.37 -10.65
N LEU A 14 -10.38 -7.10 -10.30
CA LEU A 14 -10.74 -6.02 -11.22
C LEU A 14 -9.54 -5.12 -11.49
N THR A 15 -9.49 -4.58 -12.69
CA THR A 15 -8.61 -3.49 -13.10
C THR A 15 -9.46 -2.29 -13.49
N ILE A 16 -9.14 -1.12 -12.92
CA ILE A 16 -9.93 0.11 -13.09
C ILE A 16 -9.02 1.19 -13.68
N PRO A 17 -8.75 1.14 -15.01
CA PRO A 17 -7.92 2.11 -15.68
C PRO A 17 -8.62 3.47 -15.80
N ALA A 18 -7.84 4.54 -15.84
CA ALA A 18 -8.31 5.84 -16.29
C ALA A 18 -8.78 5.75 -17.74
N VAL A 19 -9.77 6.56 -18.11
CA VAL A 19 -10.24 6.64 -19.51
C VAL A 19 -9.20 7.31 -20.39
N GLU A 20 -8.57 8.37 -19.86
CA GLU A 20 -7.49 9.06 -20.52
C GLU A 20 -6.15 8.43 -20.17
N HIS A 21 -5.22 8.39 -21.14
CA HIS A 21 -3.86 7.98 -20.89
C HIS A 21 -3.14 9.03 -20.04
N LYS A 22 -2.81 8.65 -18.80
CA LYS A 22 -2.14 9.50 -17.81
C LYS A 22 -1.20 8.63 -16.96
N ASP A 23 -0.11 9.22 -16.53
CA ASP A 23 0.87 8.52 -15.68
C ASP A 23 0.25 7.97 -14.39
N GLN A 24 0.80 6.86 -13.91
CA GLN A 24 0.40 6.19 -12.68
C GLN A 24 0.87 7.00 -11.47
N LEU A 25 0.10 8.04 -11.10
CA LEU A 25 0.36 8.91 -9.96
C LEU A 25 -0.87 8.98 -9.06
N ILE A 26 -0.66 8.93 -7.73
CA ILE A 26 -1.75 8.82 -6.75
C ILE A 26 -2.23 10.18 -6.22
N ARG A 27 -1.35 11.19 -6.08
CA ARG A 27 -1.65 12.41 -5.34
C ARG A 27 -3.02 13.02 -5.72
N ASN A 28 -3.24 13.24 -7.00
CA ASN A 28 -4.47 13.84 -7.52
C ASN A 28 -5.61 12.82 -7.75
N ARG A 29 -5.41 11.56 -7.38
CA ARG A 29 -6.37 10.47 -7.57
C ARG A 29 -6.73 9.75 -6.28
N PHE A 30 -6.16 10.17 -5.16
CA PHE A 30 -6.43 9.55 -3.87
C PHE A 30 -7.92 9.61 -3.50
N VAL A 31 -8.57 10.74 -3.73
CA VAL A 31 -10.02 10.89 -3.52
C VAL A 31 -10.82 9.91 -4.37
N HIS A 32 -10.42 9.69 -5.64
CA HIS A 32 -11.07 8.69 -6.49
C HIS A 32 -10.91 7.26 -5.96
N MET A 33 -9.76 6.95 -5.31
CA MET A 33 -9.55 5.66 -4.65
C MET A 33 -10.54 5.48 -3.49
N LEU A 34 -10.75 6.53 -2.68
CA LEU A 34 -11.71 6.51 -1.59
C LEU A 34 -13.16 6.36 -2.09
N GLU A 35 -13.56 7.11 -3.11
CA GLU A 35 -14.88 6.97 -3.75
C GLU A 35 -15.13 5.56 -4.28
N LEU A 36 -14.11 4.96 -4.89
CA LEU A 36 -14.20 3.59 -5.40
C LEU A 36 -14.29 2.57 -4.26
N ALA A 37 -13.53 2.74 -3.18
CA ALA A 37 -13.56 1.87 -2.02
C ALA A 37 -14.94 1.86 -1.35
N GLU A 38 -15.60 3.01 -1.24
CA GLU A 38 -16.95 3.13 -0.72
C GLU A 38 -17.99 2.47 -1.65
N ARG A 39 -17.93 2.76 -2.95
CA ARG A 39 -18.86 2.21 -3.95
C ARG A 39 -18.70 0.71 -4.16
N LEU A 40 -17.48 0.20 -4.00
CA LEU A 40 -17.12 -1.20 -4.13
C LEU A 40 -16.84 -1.82 -2.75
N SER A 41 -17.76 -1.64 -1.78
CA SER A 41 -17.57 -2.00 -0.37
C SER A 41 -17.27 -3.49 -0.11
N GLY A 42 -17.52 -4.37 -1.08
CA GLY A 42 -17.12 -5.78 -1.07
C GLY A 42 -15.67 -6.05 -1.55
N PHE A 43 -14.92 -4.99 -1.86
CA PHE A 43 -13.57 -5.07 -2.42
C PHE A 43 -12.56 -4.27 -1.60
N VAL A 44 -11.31 -4.73 -1.66
CA VAL A 44 -10.14 -3.92 -1.30
C VAL A 44 -9.58 -3.32 -2.59
N LEU A 45 -9.48 -1.99 -2.63
CA LEU A 45 -8.80 -1.26 -3.70
C LEU A 45 -7.31 -1.26 -3.42
N PHE A 46 -6.47 -1.37 -4.45
CA PHE A 46 -5.04 -1.25 -4.29
C PHE A 46 -4.39 -0.45 -5.43
N TYR A 47 -3.34 0.24 -5.04
CA TYR A 47 -2.52 1.08 -5.90
C TYR A 47 -1.07 0.66 -5.79
N ASN A 48 -0.45 0.44 -6.93
CA ASN A 48 0.99 0.24 -7.05
C ASN A 48 1.59 1.49 -7.70
N GLY A 49 2.51 2.15 -6.99
CA GLY A 49 3.25 3.29 -7.55
C GLY A 49 4.14 2.87 -8.73
N PRO A 50 4.62 3.82 -9.56
CA PRO A 50 5.37 3.55 -10.79
C PRO A 50 6.57 2.62 -10.60
N LYS A 51 7.29 2.75 -9.49
CA LYS A 51 8.43 1.90 -9.10
C LYS A 51 8.09 0.97 -7.92
N CYS A 52 6.82 0.62 -7.75
CA CYS A 52 6.32 -0.19 -6.64
C CYS A 52 5.43 -1.34 -7.14
N GLY A 53 5.73 -1.90 -8.30
CA GLY A 53 5.03 -3.03 -8.87
C GLY A 53 3.88 -2.67 -9.81
N ALA A 54 3.75 -1.42 -10.26
CA ALA A 54 2.81 -1.06 -11.32
C ALA A 54 3.16 -1.79 -12.63
N SER A 55 2.19 -2.50 -13.21
CA SER A 55 2.36 -3.20 -14.49
C SER A 55 2.32 -2.27 -15.71
N ALA A 56 1.66 -1.10 -15.57
CA ALA A 56 1.56 -0.06 -16.58
C ALA A 56 1.79 1.30 -15.92
N PRO A 57 3.06 1.71 -15.70
CA PRO A 57 3.37 2.95 -15.00
C PRO A 57 3.04 4.21 -15.81
N ASP A 58 2.81 4.08 -17.10
CA ASP A 58 2.40 5.11 -18.04
C ASP A 58 0.87 5.21 -18.21
N HIS A 59 0.10 4.33 -17.61
CA HIS A 59 -1.37 4.37 -17.65
C HIS A 59 -2.00 4.19 -16.28
N ALA A 60 -2.49 5.27 -15.74
CA ALA A 60 -3.09 5.32 -14.40
C ALA A 60 -4.24 4.32 -14.23
N HIS A 61 -4.12 3.47 -13.23
CA HIS A 61 -5.13 2.47 -12.90
C HIS A 61 -5.16 2.18 -11.40
N PHE A 62 -6.30 1.72 -10.92
CA PHE A 62 -6.44 1.00 -9.66
C PHE A 62 -6.74 -0.47 -9.96
N GLN A 63 -6.56 -1.31 -8.97
CA GLN A 63 -7.04 -2.67 -8.97
C GLN A 63 -7.92 -2.91 -7.75
N ALA A 64 -8.77 -3.93 -7.82
CA ALA A 64 -9.63 -4.30 -6.71
C ALA A 64 -9.77 -5.82 -6.61
N GLY A 65 -9.68 -6.34 -5.39
CA GLY A 65 -9.88 -7.76 -5.07
C GLY A 65 -10.92 -7.95 -3.99
N ASN A 66 -11.50 -9.15 -3.90
CA ASN A 66 -12.49 -9.44 -2.86
C ASN A 66 -11.98 -9.09 -1.47
N LYS A 67 -12.80 -8.38 -0.69
CA LYS A 67 -12.57 -8.12 0.73
C LYS A 67 -12.55 -9.43 1.52
N GLY A 68 -11.73 -9.49 2.58
CA GLY A 68 -11.54 -10.68 3.40
C GLY A 68 -10.51 -11.68 2.83
N PHE A 69 -9.83 -11.34 1.74
CA PHE A 69 -8.80 -12.19 1.15
C PHE A 69 -7.41 -11.92 1.73
N LEU A 70 -7.09 -10.66 2.02
CA LEU A 70 -5.78 -10.27 2.53
C LEU A 70 -5.73 -10.41 4.07
N PRO A 71 -4.75 -11.11 4.64
CA PRO A 71 -4.55 -11.21 6.10
C PRO A 71 -4.52 -9.85 6.81
N LEU A 72 -3.93 -8.84 6.18
CA LEU A 72 -3.85 -7.48 6.71
C LEU A 72 -5.23 -6.91 7.11
N GLU A 73 -6.28 -7.19 6.35
CA GLU A 73 -7.64 -6.66 6.60
C GLU A 73 -8.15 -7.01 8.01
N SER A 74 -7.85 -8.21 8.49
CA SER A 74 -8.27 -8.68 9.82
C SER A 74 -7.23 -8.42 10.92
N GLU A 75 -5.97 -8.25 10.55
CA GLU A 75 -4.85 -8.20 11.50
C GLU A 75 -4.41 -6.80 11.87
N TRP A 76 -4.64 -5.81 11.01
CA TRP A 76 -4.06 -4.48 11.18
C TRP A 76 -4.44 -3.83 12.52
N ARG A 77 -5.70 -3.97 12.99
CA ARG A 77 -6.14 -3.38 14.26
C ARG A 77 -5.37 -3.93 15.45
N ARG A 78 -5.11 -5.23 15.45
CA ARG A 78 -4.31 -5.89 16.51
C ARG A 78 -2.85 -5.46 16.43
N ALA A 79 -2.30 -5.33 15.22
CA ALA A 79 -0.91 -4.95 15.00
C ALA A 79 -0.64 -3.46 15.25
N ALA A 80 -1.65 -2.60 15.09
CA ALA A 80 -1.51 -1.16 15.21
C ALA A 80 -1.43 -0.64 16.64
N GLY A 81 -2.14 -1.27 17.61
CA GLY A 81 -2.31 -0.74 18.95
C GLY A 81 -3.10 0.58 18.95
N GLU A 82 -2.71 1.52 19.81
CA GLU A 82 -3.35 2.85 19.89
C GLU A 82 -2.90 3.77 18.75
N PRO A 83 -3.79 4.66 18.27
CA PRO A 83 -3.43 5.65 17.27
C PRO A 83 -2.44 6.67 17.84
N PHE A 84 -1.47 7.09 17.05
CA PHE A 84 -0.58 8.20 17.42
C PHE A 84 -1.21 9.59 17.15
N TYR A 85 -2.26 9.63 16.35
CA TYR A 85 -3.09 10.81 16.11
C TYR A 85 -4.56 10.40 16.05
N SER A 86 -5.43 11.17 16.70
CA SER A 86 -6.89 10.98 16.63
C SER A 86 -7.60 12.31 16.84
N LYS A 87 -8.42 12.70 15.88
CA LYS A 87 -9.23 13.92 15.92
C LYS A 87 -10.48 13.76 15.06
N GLU A 88 -11.65 14.02 15.64
CA GLU A 88 -12.93 14.16 14.93
C GLU A 88 -13.20 13.03 13.91
N GLY A 89 -13.22 11.78 14.34
CA GLY A 89 -13.55 10.62 13.50
C GLY A 89 -12.42 10.18 12.55
N THR A 90 -11.25 10.79 12.67
CA THR A 90 -10.07 10.46 11.85
C THR A 90 -8.90 10.07 12.74
N ALA A 91 -8.16 9.02 12.38
CA ALA A 91 -7.02 8.54 13.16
C ALA A 91 -5.88 8.03 12.28
N LEU A 92 -4.65 8.10 12.81
CA LEU A 92 -3.44 7.53 12.22
C LEU A 92 -2.79 6.54 13.17
N TYR A 93 -2.42 5.39 12.62
CA TYR A 93 -1.74 4.31 13.31
C TYR A 93 -0.42 3.99 12.60
N ALA A 94 0.52 3.41 13.34
CA ALA A 94 1.80 2.98 12.79
C ALA A 94 2.04 1.50 13.09
N LEU A 95 2.03 0.66 12.07
CA LEU A 95 2.34 -0.77 12.16
C LEU A 95 3.85 -0.98 11.98
N LYS A 96 4.62 -0.74 13.03
CA LYS A 96 6.10 -0.75 13.01
C LYS A 96 6.69 -2.16 12.94
N GLU A 97 6.05 -3.10 13.63
CA GLU A 97 6.47 -4.50 13.75
C GLU A 97 5.82 -5.42 12.69
N TYR A 98 4.99 -4.86 11.83
CA TYR A 98 4.44 -5.63 10.71
C TYR A 98 5.56 -5.92 9.70
N PRO A 99 5.57 -7.08 9.02
CA PRO A 99 6.62 -7.42 8.06
C PRO A 99 6.89 -6.36 6.99
N ALA A 100 5.84 -5.66 6.57
CA ALA A 100 5.90 -4.44 5.75
C ALA A 100 5.45 -3.25 6.60
N PRO A 101 6.36 -2.49 7.26
CA PRO A 101 5.97 -1.37 8.11
C PRO A 101 5.16 -0.32 7.34
N MET A 102 4.06 0.17 7.94
CA MET A 102 3.10 1.03 7.26
C MET A 102 2.38 1.98 8.20
N LEU A 103 1.80 3.03 7.64
CA LEU A 103 0.77 3.83 8.29
C LEU A 103 -0.61 3.27 7.94
N VAL A 104 -1.54 3.33 8.89
CA VAL A 104 -2.97 3.11 8.62
C VAL A 104 -3.73 4.38 8.99
N LEU A 105 -4.44 4.92 8.01
CA LEU A 105 -5.35 6.05 8.15
C LEU A 105 -6.77 5.51 8.20
N THR A 106 -7.54 5.91 9.22
CA THR A 106 -8.99 5.69 9.27
C THR A 106 -9.70 7.01 9.31
N SER A 107 -10.84 7.14 8.63
CA SER A 107 -11.64 8.37 8.65
C SER A 107 -13.09 8.10 8.27
N ASP A 108 -14.01 8.84 8.88
CA ASP A 108 -15.41 8.96 8.47
C ASP A 108 -15.63 10.13 7.48
N SER A 109 -14.58 10.90 7.19
CA SER A 109 -14.60 12.04 6.28
C SER A 109 -13.55 11.89 5.18
N MET A 110 -14.02 11.88 3.94
CA MET A 110 -13.13 11.81 2.75
C MET A 110 -12.21 13.03 2.66
N GLU A 111 -12.69 14.22 3.00
CA GLU A 111 -11.92 15.46 2.99
C GLU A 111 -10.77 15.40 4.01
N LYS A 112 -11.06 14.97 5.26
CA LYS A 112 -10.02 14.81 6.29
C LYS A 112 -9.01 13.74 5.92
N ALA A 113 -9.47 12.61 5.37
CA ALA A 113 -8.59 11.56 4.88
C ALA A 113 -7.65 12.07 3.78
N ALA A 114 -8.17 12.85 2.82
CA ALA A 114 -7.39 13.43 1.73
C ALA A 114 -6.37 14.46 2.25
N GLY A 115 -6.75 15.30 3.20
CA GLY A 115 -5.84 16.27 3.83
C GLY A 115 -4.67 15.59 4.55
N LEU A 116 -4.95 14.58 5.37
CA LEU A 116 -3.89 13.80 6.03
C LEU A 116 -3.00 13.03 5.05
N PHE A 117 -3.59 12.46 4.02
CA PHE A 117 -2.82 11.80 2.97
C PHE A 117 -1.86 12.77 2.28
N ASP A 118 -2.31 14.00 1.96
CA ASP A 118 -1.45 15.00 1.31
C ASP A 118 -0.27 15.43 2.21
N GLN A 119 -0.47 15.51 3.52
CA GLN A 119 0.62 15.76 4.49
C GLN A 119 1.62 14.59 4.51
N ILE A 120 1.12 13.34 4.58
CA ILE A 120 1.97 12.14 4.52
C ILE A 120 2.74 12.10 3.20
N TYR A 121 2.06 12.32 2.09
CA TYR A 121 2.68 12.37 0.76
C TYR A 121 3.79 13.41 0.69
N THR A 122 3.54 14.62 1.19
CA THR A 122 4.51 15.71 1.19
C THR A 122 5.76 15.39 2.01
N LEU A 123 5.61 14.73 3.15
CA LEU A 123 6.74 14.30 3.97
C LEU A 123 7.56 13.16 3.32
N LEU A 124 6.90 12.28 2.59
CA LEU A 124 7.55 11.20 1.84
C LEU A 124 8.24 11.70 0.57
N ASP A 125 7.79 12.83 0.00
CA ASP A 125 8.35 13.38 -1.23
C ASP A 125 9.70 14.06 -0.97
N LYS A 126 10.77 13.39 -1.36
CA LYS A 126 12.15 13.93 -1.28
C LYS A 126 12.62 14.51 -2.63
N GLY A 127 11.73 14.63 -3.61
CA GLY A 127 12.05 15.20 -4.94
C GLY A 127 13.00 14.33 -5.79
N VAL A 128 13.15 13.05 -5.46
CA VAL A 128 14.04 12.12 -6.19
C VAL A 128 13.29 11.40 -7.31
N GLU A 129 12.05 11.04 -7.04
CA GLU A 129 11.17 10.33 -7.97
C GLU A 129 10.01 11.24 -8.41
N VAL A 130 9.31 10.84 -9.48
CA VAL A 130 8.12 11.56 -9.94
C VAL A 130 6.97 11.52 -8.92
N GLU A 131 7.02 10.56 -8.02
CA GLU A 131 6.12 10.34 -6.91
C GLU A 131 6.87 9.60 -5.80
N PRO A 132 6.61 9.87 -4.50
CA PRO A 132 7.15 9.06 -3.42
C PRO A 132 6.83 7.58 -3.62
N MET A 133 7.82 6.73 -3.48
CA MET A 133 7.64 5.30 -3.65
C MET A 133 6.69 4.76 -2.58
N MET A 134 5.51 4.27 -2.98
CA MET A 134 4.54 3.69 -2.07
C MET A 134 3.58 2.71 -2.75
N ASN A 135 3.00 1.84 -1.92
CA ASN A 135 1.82 1.05 -2.26
C ASN A 135 0.68 1.45 -1.32
N LEU A 136 -0.55 1.39 -1.81
CA LEU A 136 -1.75 1.64 -0.99
C LEU A 136 -2.70 0.45 -1.08
N LEU A 137 -3.38 0.20 0.06
CA LEU A 137 -4.56 -0.65 0.14
C LEU A 137 -5.66 0.19 0.79
N ALA A 138 -6.87 0.17 0.23
CA ALA A 138 -7.99 0.94 0.79
C ALA A 138 -9.30 0.15 0.71
N TRP A 139 -10.08 0.21 1.78
CA TRP A 139 -11.45 -0.35 1.79
C TRP A 139 -12.37 0.50 2.66
N TYR A 140 -13.65 0.28 2.51
CA TYR A 140 -14.68 0.93 3.30
C TYR A 140 -15.38 -0.10 4.18
N GLU A 141 -15.48 0.19 5.48
CA GLU A 141 -16.18 -0.67 6.44
C GLU A 141 -16.69 0.16 7.63
N ASP A 142 -17.81 -0.24 8.18
CA ASP A 142 -18.39 0.35 9.39
C ASP A 142 -18.51 1.89 9.34
N GLY A 143 -18.79 2.44 8.15
CA GLY A 143 -18.93 3.89 7.95
C GLY A 143 -17.60 4.65 7.84
N GLN A 144 -16.47 3.97 7.71
CA GLN A 144 -15.14 4.59 7.63
C GLN A 144 -14.31 4.02 6.48
N TRP A 145 -13.47 4.86 5.91
CA TRP A 145 -12.36 4.41 5.07
C TRP A 145 -11.21 3.92 5.95
N VAL A 146 -10.61 2.81 5.55
CA VAL A 146 -9.34 2.30 6.08
C VAL A 146 -8.34 2.34 4.92
N VAL A 147 -7.24 3.05 5.10
CA VAL A 147 -6.19 3.17 4.08
C VAL A 147 -4.85 2.78 4.70
N CYS A 148 -4.26 1.71 4.18
CA CYS A 148 -2.88 1.33 4.50
C CYS A 148 -1.94 2.01 3.51
N ILE A 149 -1.00 2.80 4.02
CA ILE A 149 0.01 3.53 3.26
C ILE A 149 1.35 2.88 3.55
N ILE A 150 1.95 2.25 2.55
CA ILE A 150 3.16 1.43 2.68
C ILE A 150 4.31 2.13 1.93
N PRO A 151 5.13 2.92 2.63
CA PRO A 151 6.28 3.58 2.01
C PRO A 151 7.32 2.54 1.58
N ARG A 152 7.92 2.77 0.41
CA ARG A 152 8.92 1.89 -0.20
C ARG A 152 10.27 2.58 -0.31
N THR A 153 11.32 1.77 -0.27
CA THR A 153 12.72 2.21 -0.46
C THR A 153 13.32 1.68 -1.75
N LEU A 154 12.90 0.48 -2.18
CA LEU A 154 13.38 -0.16 -3.41
C LEU A 154 12.21 -0.70 -4.23
N HIS A 155 12.39 -0.72 -5.55
CA HIS A 155 11.45 -1.35 -6.47
C HIS A 155 11.43 -2.87 -6.28
N ARG A 156 12.63 -3.49 -6.26
CA ARG A 156 12.82 -4.94 -6.19
C ARG A 156 13.95 -5.30 -5.24
N PRO A 157 13.86 -6.44 -4.54
CA PRO A 157 14.92 -6.92 -3.66
C PRO A 157 16.13 -7.43 -4.46
N ALA A 158 17.29 -7.55 -3.81
CA ALA A 158 18.51 -8.03 -4.42
C ALA A 158 18.38 -9.45 -5.00
N CYS A 159 17.62 -10.33 -4.35
CA CYS A 159 17.37 -11.69 -4.82
C CYS A 159 16.68 -11.76 -6.20
N TYR A 160 15.95 -10.71 -6.61
CA TYR A 160 15.36 -10.63 -7.95
C TYR A 160 16.41 -10.60 -9.06
N PHE A 161 17.57 -9.99 -8.81
CA PHE A 161 18.67 -9.81 -9.76
C PHE A 161 19.79 -10.84 -9.57
N ALA A 162 19.71 -11.68 -8.53
CA ALA A 162 20.70 -12.71 -8.26
C ALA A 162 20.69 -13.79 -9.35
N GLU A 163 21.75 -14.57 -9.41
CA GLU A 163 21.90 -15.70 -10.34
C GLU A 163 21.86 -17.04 -9.60
N GLY A 164 21.57 -18.11 -10.32
CA GLY A 164 21.60 -19.48 -9.81
C GLY A 164 20.60 -19.71 -8.68
N GLU A 165 21.04 -20.40 -7.63
CA GLU A 165 20.21 -20.79 -6.50
C GLU A 165 19.78 -19.61 -5.60
N GLU A 166 20.47 -18.51 -5.63
CA GLU A 166 20.10 -17.29 -4.86
C GLU A 166 18.99 -16.48 -5.54
N ASN A 167 18.70 -16.77 -6.81
CA ASN A 167 17.64 -16.09 -7.54
C ASN A 167 16.26 -16.46 -7.00
N LEU A 168 15.48 -15.44 -6.64
CA LEU A 168 14.04 -15.49 -6.40
C LEU A 168 13.39 -14.42 -7.28
N LEU A 169 12.62 -14.85 -8.29
CA LEU A 169 11.96 -13.91 -9.22
C LEU A 169 10.72 -13.30 -8.55
N ILE A 170 10.95 -12.47 -7.55
CA ILE A 170 9.91 -11.88 -6.70
C ILE A 170 10.01 -10.36 -6.76
N SER A 171 8.90 -9.71 -7.08
CA SER A 171 8.76 -8.24 -7.16
C SER A 171 7.55 -7.80 -6.35
N PRO A 172 7.69 -7.59 -5.02
CA PRO A 172 6.55 -7.34 -4.14
C PRO A 172 5.76 -6.09 -4.54
N ALA A 173 4.43 -6.22 -4.51
CA ALA A 173 3.46 -5.18 -4.75
C ALA A 173 2.39 -5.17 -3.65
N SER A 174 1.33 -4.39 -3.78
CA SER A 174 0.31 -4.20 -2.72
C SER A 174 -0.24 -5.50 -2.14
N VAL A 175 -0.46 -6.52 -2.97
CA VAL A 175 -1.01 -7.81 -2.54
C VAL A 175 -0.04 -8.55 -1.62
N ASP A 176 1.26 -8.56 -1.98
CA ASP A 176 2.32 -9.19 -1.19
C ASP A 176 2.44 -8.49 0.18
N LEU A 177 2.40 -7.16 0.17
CA LEU A 177 2.47 -6.32 1.37
C LEU A 177 1.22 -6.47 2.26
N GLY A 178 0.09 -6.86 1.66
CA GLY A 178 -1.16 -7.20 2.35
C GLY A 178 -1.19 -8.62 2.94
N GLY A 179 -0.13 -9.41 2.72
CA GLY A 179 0.07 -10.73 3.33
C GLY A 179 -0.22 -11.93 2.45
N VAL A 180 -0.46 -11.74 1.13
CA VAL A 180 -0.54 -12.83 0.14
C VAL A 180 0.63 -12.71 -0.82
N PHE A 181 1.67 -13.48 -0.55
CA PHE A 181 2.95 -13.38 -1.23
C PHE A 181 2.95 -14.19 -2.54
N ILE A 182 3.27 -13.52 -3.66
CA ILE A 182 3.18 -14.10 -5.00
C ILE A 182 4.54 -14.60 -5.45
N THR A 183 4.60 -15.88 -5.77
CA THR A 183 5.78 -16.55 -6.34
C THR A 183 5.44 -17.04 -7.75
N PRO A 184 5.85 -16.30 -8.82
CA PRO A 184 5.47 -16.63 -10.20
C PRO A 184 6.04 -17.95 -10.70
N LEU A 185 7.15 -18.43 -10.13
CA LEU A 185 7.81 -19.66 -10.53
C LEU A 185 7.67 -20.74 -9.46
N GLU A 186 7.35 -21.96 -9.88
CA GLU A 186 7.20 -23.13 -9.01
C GLU A 186 8.48 -23.37 -8.19
N LYS A 187 9.66 -23.28 -8.81
CA LYS A 187 10.95 -23.42 -8.11
C LYS A 187 11.12 -22.45 -6.94
N ASP A 188 10.57 -21.24 -7.05
CA ASP A 188 10.66 -20.21 -6.01
C ASP A 188 9.62 -20.46 -4.92
N PHE A 189 8.43 -20.97 -5.29
CA PHE A 189 7.40 -21.37 -4.34
C PHE A 189 7.85 -22.54 -3.45
N GLU A 190 8.55 -23.51 -4.01
CA GLU A 190 9.03 -24.69 -3.27
C GLU A 190 10.14 -24.38 -2.27
N LYS A 191 11.00 -23.36 -2.59
CA LYS A 191 12.18 -23.07 -1.77
C LYS A 191 12.03 -21.90 -0.82
N ILE A 192 11.12 -20.95 -1.08
CA ILE A 192 10.99 -19.74 -0.30
C ILE A 192 10.59 -20.03 1.15
N THR A 193 11.27 -19.37 2.08
CA THR A 193 10.99 -19.50 3.51
C THR A 193 10.34 -18.24 4.06
N SER A 194 9.75 -18.34 5.25
CA SER A 194 9.21 -17.17 5.96
C SER A 194 10.29 -16.13 6.30
N GLN A 195 11.56 -16.55 6.41
CA GLN A 195 12.68 -15.65 6.64
C GLN A 195 13.04 -14.88 5.36
N ASP A 196 13.01 -15.54 4.21
CA ASP A 196 13.24 -14.90 2.91
C ASP A 196 12.18 -13.83 2.65
N ILE A 197 10.90 -14.14 2.92
CA ILE A 197 9.80 -13.17 2.80
C ILE A 197 10.06 -11.96 3.70
N ARG A 198 10.43 -12.17 4.98
CA ARG A 198 10.75 -11.05 5.87
C ARG A 198 11.90 -10.20 5.36
N ASN A 199 12.99 -10.83 4.93
CA ASN A 199 14.16 -10.14 4.40
C ASN A 199 13.80 -9.30 3.16
N ILE A 200 13.04 -9.88 2.22
CA ILE A 200 12.54 -9.21 1.02
C ILE A 200 11.71 -7.98 1.39
N LEU A 201 10.74 -8.12 2.30
CA LEU A 201 9.87 -7.01 2.70
C LEU A 201 10.64 -5.91 3.43
N GLN A 202 11.58 -6.28 4.31
CA GLN A 202 12.45 -5.32 5.01
C GLN A 202 13.38 -4.57 4.06
N GLU A 203 13.81 -5.20 2.97
CA GLU A 203 14.68 -4.57 1.97
C GLU A 203 13.92 -3.55 1.11
N VAL A 204 12.68 -3.87 0.71
CA VAL A 204 11.92 -3.03 -0.23
C VAL A 204 11.02 -2.00 0.43
N CYS A 205 10.67 -2.17 1.71
CA CYS A 205 9.83 -1.23 2.47
C CYS A 205 10.67 -0.28 3.34
N LEU A 206 10.06 0.82 3.76
CA LEU A 206 10.64 1.66 4.79
C LEU A 206 10.82 0.83 6.07
N THR A 207 11.96 0.96 6.74
CA THR A 207 12.23 0.24 7.99
C THR A 207 11.34 0.73 9.14
N GLY A 208 11.20 -0.08 10.20
CA GLY A 208 10.48 0.35 11.40
C GLY A 208 11.06 1.63 12.03
N SER A 209 12.39 1.83 11.98
CA SER A 209 13.04 3.07 12.40
C SER A 209 12.69 4.25 11.50
N GLY A 210 12.71 4.06 10.18
CA GLY A 210 12.29 5.08 9.21
C GLY A 210 10.81 5.45 9.37
N LEU A 211 9.96 4.47 9.67
CA LEU A 211 8.55 4.74 9.99
C LEU A 211 8.40 5.56 11.28
N ASN A 212 9.25 5.31 12.30
CA ASN A 212 9.27 6.12 13.53
C ASN A 212 9.66 7.58 13.26
N GLU A 213 10.64 7.81 12.40
CA GLU A 213 11.04 9.16 11.97
C GLU A 213 9.88 9.88 11.27
N LEU A 214 9.22 9.21 10.32
CA LEU A 214 8.04 9.74 9.63
C LEU A 214 6.89 10.07 10.61
N VAL A 215 6.62 9.22 11.59
CA VAL A 215 5.60 9.46 12.64
C VAL A 215 5.96 10.70 13.47
N ASN A 216 7.23 10.87 13.82
CA ASN A 216 7.68 12.05 14.57
C ASN A 216 7.53 13.34 13.75
N GLU A 217 7.89 13.32 12.47
CA GLU A 217 7.71 14.47 11.56
C GLU A 217 6.22 14.80 11.39
N LEU A 218 5.36 13.78 11.18
CA LEU A 218 3.91 13.96 11.10
C LEU A 218 3.32 14.58 12.37
N ASN A 219 3.71 14.10 13.55
CA ASN A 219 3.25 14.67 14.81
C ASN A 219 3.61 16.15 14.95
N GLN A 220 4.80 16.57 14.51
CA GLN A 220 5.19 17.97 14.53
C GLN A 220 4.30 18.83 13.63
N VAL A 221 4.01 18.36 12.41
CA VAL A 221 3.13 19.07 11.46
C VAL A 221 1.71 19.16 12.02
N LEU A 222 1.14 18.06 12.49
CA LEU A 222 -0.23 17.98 12.99
C LEU A 222 -0.46 18.81 14.27
N LEU A 223 0.57 18.94 15.12
CA LEU A 223 0.51 19.80 16.31
C LEU A 223 0.62 21.30 15.97
N SER A 224 1.26 21.65 14.86
CA SER A 224 1.39 23.05 14.44
C SER A 224 0.11 23.61 13.80
N GLU A 225 -0.81 22.74 13.36
CA GLU A 225 -2.09 23.11 12.74
C GLU A 225 -3.30 23.00 13.70
N ALA A 226 -3.06 22.61 14.96
CA ALA A 226 -4.09 22.43 15.99
C ALA A 226 -4.26 23.69 16.86
#